data_a534d550ed01b9dec96dbc723aa9fb4c
#
_entry.id   a534d550ed01b9dec96dbc723aa9fb4c
#
_cell.length_a   1.000
_cell.length_b   1.000
_cell.length_c   1.000
_cell.angle_alpha   90.00
_cell.angle_beta   90.00
_cell.angle_gamma   90.00
#
_symmetry.space_group_name_H-M   'P 1'
#
loop_
_entity.id
_entity.type
_entity.pdbx_description
1 polymer ?
#
loop_
_entity_poly.entity_id
_entity_poly.type
_entity_poly.pdbx_seq_one_letter_code
_entity_poly.pdbx_strand_id
1 'polypeptide(L)'
;MNVKKGIICVAESTFDVALWFADKALEQNEYLQPQKLHRLLYLAQGYYAVAFEGSKLMPAVFIAEEMGPMEPNVYKAFAKGRPNIEPNNNLPDGVEDFLSGIWNRFGRDTTDSLSKLCQESLAFRQALIKGTRTEIPLKSILLSFAGADDIPATARIKKPKMMRSQTGRSVAVK
;
A
#
# COMPACT_ATOMS: atom_id res chain seq x y z
N MET A 1 -8.04 -12.14 -30.05
CA MET A 1 -6.77 -12.05 -29.29
C MET A 1 -7.05 -11.36 -27.97
N ASN A 2 -7.18 -12.12 -26.91
CA ASN A 2 -7.24 -11.55 -25.57
C ASN A 2 -5.82 -11.13 -25.15
N VAL A 3 -5.49 -9.87 -25.38
CA VAL A 3 -4.35 -9.27 -24.70
C VAL A 3 -4.74 -9.22 -23.23
N LYS A 4 -4.16 -10.08 -22.40
CA LYS A 4 -4.20 -9.93 -20.94
C LYS A 4 -3.66 -8.54 -20.66
N LYS A 5 -4.54 -7.57 -20.35
CA LYS A 5 -4.14 -6.29 -19.80
C LYS A 5 -3.36 -6.61 -18.53
N GLY A 6 -2.05 -6.60 -18.62
CA GLY A 6 -1.19 -6.68 -17.45
C GLY A 6 -1.64 -5.60 -16.46
N ILE A 7 -1.84 -5.96 -15.22
CA ILE A 7 -2.17 -5.01 -14.17
C ILE A 7 -0.96 -4.08 -14.05
N ILE A 8 -1.10 -2.86 -14.56
CA ILE A 8 -0.04 -1.86 -14.49
C ILE A 8 -0.06 -1.27 -13.08
N CYS A 9 1.00 -1.50 -12.32
CA CYS A 9 1.21 -0.83 -11.05
C CYS A 9 1.69 0.61 -11.31
N VAL A 10 1.24 1.55 -10.48
CA VAL A 10 1.64 2.96 -10.61
C VAL A 10 3.06 3.16 -10.09
N ALA A 11 3.41 2.56 -8.95
CA ALA A 11 4.79 2.44 -8.49
C ALA A 11 5.43 1.19 -9.13
N GLU A 12 6.61 1.32 -9.67
CA GLU A 12 7.32 0.22 -10.33
C GLU A 12 7.79 -0.86 -9.35
N SER A 13 8.08 -0.45 -8.12
CA SER A 13 8.57 -1.33 -7.05
C SER A 13 7.86 -1.08 -5.73
N THR A 14 7.58 -2.16 -5.02
CA THR A 14 7.09 -2.09 -3.62
C THR A 14 8.14 -1.44 -2.70
N PHE A 15 9.43 -1.60 -3.00
CA PHE A 15 10.50 -0.98 -2.23
C PHE A 15 10.50 0.54 -2.32
N ASP A 16 10.10 1.13 -3.46
CA ASP A 16 9.99 2.58 -3.59
C ASP A 16 8.96 3.15 -2.61
N VAL A 17 7.83 2.47 -2.45
CA VAL A 17 6.80 2.85 -1.48
C VAL A 17 7.27 2.59 -0.05
N ALA A 18 7.91 1.45 0.21
CA ALA A 18 8.43 1.10 1.54
C ALA A 18 9.49 2.09 2.01
N LEU A 19 10.43 2.46 1.13
CA LEU A 19 11.47 3.44 1.43
C LEU A 19 10.90 4.84 1.61
N TRP A 20 9.87 5.21 0.84
CA TRP A 20 9.18 6.48 1.05
C TRP A 20 8.60 6.60 2.47
N PHE A 21 7.94 5.56 2.98
CA PHE A 21 7.43 5.55 4.35
C PHE A 21 8.55 5.59 5.38
N ALA A 22 9.64 4.84 5.15
CA ALA A 22 10.80 4.85 6.04
C ALA A 22 11.46 6.23 6.11
N ASP A 23 11.61 6.91 4.98
CA ASP A 23 12.15 8.27 4.89
C ASP A 23 11.23 9.28 5.56
N LYS A 24 9.92 9.12 5.38
CA LYS A 24 8.92 10.00 6.01
C LYS A 24 8.96 9.91 7.53
N ALA A 25 9.15 8.71 8.07
CA ALA A 25 9.34 8.52 9.50
C ALA A 25 10.63 9.19 10.00
N LEU A 26 11.74 9.05 9.26
CA LEU A 26 13.02 9.70 9.60
C LEU A 26 12.93 11.23 9.59
N GLU A 27 12.19 11.83 8.66
CA GLU A 27 11.93 13.28 8.66
C GLU A 27 11.28 13.76 9.97
N GLN A 28 10.56 12.88 10.65
CA GLN A 28 9.89 13.14 11.92
C GLN A 28 10.69 12.62 13.12
N ASN A 29 11.95 12.22 12.91
CA ASN A 29 12.82 11.60 13.92
C ASN A 29 12.24 10.32 14.54
N GLU A 30 11.46 9.57 13.77
CA GLU A 30 10.89 8.29 14.16
C GLU A 30 11.58 7.13 13.43
N TYR A 31 11.80 6.04 14.16
CA TYR A 31 12.18 4.77 13.54
C TYR A 31 10.92 4.00 13.16
N LEU A 32 10.75 3.75 11.87
CA LEU A 32 9.65 2.96 11.38
C LEU A 32 9.89 1.46 11.62
N GLN A 33 9.17 0.89 12.57
CA GLN A 33 9.26 -0.54 12.84
C GLN A 33 8.79 -1.37 11.64
N PRO A 34 9.45 -2.48 11.32
CA PRO A 34 9.10 -3.31 10.18
C PRO A 34 7.62 -3.76 10.17
N GLN A 35 7.08 -4.12 11.30
CA GLN A 35 5.67 -4.49 11.42
C GLN A 35 4.73 -3.34 11.06
N LYS A 36 5.01 -2.14 11.53
CA LYS A 36 4.25 -0.92 11.18
C LYS A 36 4.33 -0.65 9.68
N LEU A 37 5.49 -0.82 9.08
CA LEU A 37 5.69 -0.67 7.65
C LEU A 37 4.76 -1.60 6.86
N HIS A 38 4.68 -2.88 7.20
CA HIS A 38 3.77 -3.82 6.54
C HIS A 38 2.30 -3.40 6.61
N ARG A 39 1.86 -2.87 7.77
CA ARG A 39 0.48 -2.39 7.94
C ARG A 39 0.21 -1.17 7.08
N LEU A 40 1.15 -0.23 7.02
CA LEU A 40 1.05 0.96 6.16
C LEU A 40 1.00 0.59 4.66
N LEU A 41 1.82 -0.37 4.23
CA LEU A 41 1.79 -0.86 2.85
C LEU A 41 0.46 -1.51 2.50
N TYR A 42 -0.09 -2.33 3.38
CA TYR A 42 -1.39 -2.97 3.18
C TYR A 42 -2.53 -1.96 3.10
N LEU A 43 -2.55 -0.99 4.00
CA LEU A 43 -3.53 0.10 4.00
C LEU A 43 -3.41 0.95 2.73
N ALA A 44 -2.19 1.31 2.34
CA ALA A 44 -1.95 2.08 1.12
C ALA A 44 -2.46 1.34 -0.12
N GLN A 45 -2.18 0.05 -0.26
CA GLN A 45 -2.68 -0.75 -1.39
C GLN A 45 -4.20 -0.82 -1.41
N GLY A 46 -4.83 -1.06 -0.26
CA GLY A 46 -6.28 -1.18 -0.16
C GLY A 46 -7.00 0.14 -0.46
N TYR A 47 -6.59 1.21 0.14
CA TYR A 47 -7.19 2.54 -0.11
C TYR A 47 -6.94 3.03 -1.54
N TYR A 48 -5.77 2.75 -2.10
CA TYR A 48 -5.49 3.08 -3.49
C TYR A 48 -6.41 2.32 -4.45
N ALA A 49 -6.60 1.02 -4.23
CA ALA A 49 -7.49 0.20 -5.05
C ALA A 49 -8.94 0.72 -5.02
N VAL A 50 -9.43 1.16 -3.88
CA VAL A 50 -10.78 1.78 -3.77
C VAL A 50 -10.82 3.12 -4.50
N ALA A 51 -9.84 3.98 -4.30
CA ALA A 51 -9.81 5.33 -4.88
C ALA A 51 -9.67 5.31 -6.41
N PHE A 52 -9.03 4.28 -6.97
CA PHE A 52 -8.71 4.15 -8.39
C PHE A 52 -9.29 2.89 -9.04
N GLU A 53 -10.47 2.49 -8.61
CA GLU A 53 -11.30 1.47 -9.26
C GLU A 53 -10.58 0.12 -9.50
N GLY A 54 -9.87 -0.36 -8.50
CA GLY A 54 -9.16 -1.64 -8.53
C GLY A 54 -7.75 -1.58 -9.11
N SER A 55 -7.22 -0.40 -9.38
CA SER A 55 -5.83 -0.23 -9.80
C SER A 55 -4.85 -0.58 -8.69
N LYS A 56 -3.71 -1.16 -9.05
CA LYS A 56 -2.62 -1.46 -8.13
C LYS A 56 -1.73 -0.24 -7.91
N LEU A 57 -1.47 0.10 -6.64
CA LEU A 57 -0.44 1.08 -6.30
C LEU A 57 0.96 0.54 -6.59
N MET A 58 1.23 -0.69 -6.16
CA MET A 58 2.55 -1.32 -6.19
C MET A 58 2.42 -2.82 -6.45
N PRO A 59 3.49 -3.48 -6.96
CA PRO A 59 3.49 -4.92 -7.26
C PRO A 59 3.66 -5.77 -5.98
N ALA A 60 2.95 -5.42 -4.90
CA ALA A 60 3.00 -6.13 -3.64
C ALA A 60 2.08 -7.34 -3.63
N VAL A 61 2.53 -8.40 -2.97
CA VAL A 61 1.74 -9.57 -2.60
C VAL A 61 1.66 -9.62 -1.09
N PHE A 62 0.45 -9.58 -0.53
CA PHE A 62 0.26 -9.69 0.91
C PHE A 62 -0.17 -11.08 1.30
N ILE A 63 0.40 -11.57 2.40
CA ILE A 63 0.03 -12.83 3.05
C ILE A 63 -0.51 -12.58 4.44
N ALA A 64 -1.40 -13.46 4.90
CA ALA A 64 -1.97 -13.39 6.23
C ALA A 64 -1.07 -14.09 7.24
N GLU A 65 -0.46 -13.31 8.13
CA GLU A 65 0.23 -13.78 9.31
C GLU A 65 -0.62 -13.50 10.56
N GLU A 66 -0.37 -14.21 11.65
CA GLU A 66 -1.19 -14.08 12.86
C GLU A 66 -1.28 -12.65 13.39
N MET A 67 -0.19 -11.90 13.28
CA MET A 67 -0.12 -10.51 13.76
C MET A 67 -0.63 -9.48 12.75
N GLY A 68 -0.97 -9.90 11.55
CA GLY A 68 -1.48 -9.01 10.50
C GLY A 68 -0.88 -9.30 9.12
N PRO A 69 -1.29 -8.55 8.10
CA PRO A 69 -0.80 -8.73 6.74
C PRO A 69 0.68 -8.40 6.63
N MET A 70 1.39 -9.18 5.84
CA MET A 70 2.83 -9.04 5.59
C MET A 70 3.11 -9.15 4.09
N GLU A 71 4.07 -8.38 3.62
CA GLU A 71 4.64 -8.49 2.27
C GLU A 71 5.98 -9.22 2.35
N PRO A 72 6.11 -10.44 1.78
CA PRO A 72 7.28 -11.31 2.01
C PRO A 72 8.61 -10.73 1.52
N ASN A 73 8.62 -10.01 0.40
CA ASN A 73 9.85 -9.43 -0.14
C ASN A 73 10.34 -8.26 0.72
N VAL A 74 9.42 -7.42 1.19
CA VAL A 74 9.74 -6.33 2.12
C VAL A 74 10.21 -6.90 3.45
N TYR A 75 9.54 -7.93 3.97
CA TYR A 75 9.98 -8.62 5.19
C TYR A 75 11.43 -9.08 5.09
N LYS A 76 11.77 -9.74 3.98
CA LYS A 76 13.12 -10.25 3.75
C LYS A 76 14.15 -9.14 3.61
N ALA A 77 13.82 -8.08 2.87
CA ALA A 77 14.72 -6.96 2.63
C ALA A 77 14.99 -6.12 3.89
N PHE A 78 13.96 -5.93 4.73
CA PHE A 78 14.04 -5.11 5.95
C PHE A 78 14.39 -5.93 7.21
N ALA A 79 14.65 -7.22 7.10
CA ALA A 79 14.92 -8.10 8.25
C ALA A 79 16.11 -7.66 9.12
N LYS A 80 17.09 -6.98 8.54
CA LYS A 80 18.28 -6.45 9.22
C LYS A 80 18.27 -4.93 9.34
N GLY A 81 17.11 -4.31 9.26
CA GLY A 81 16.94 -2.86 9.21
C GLY A 81 16.75 -2.35 7.78
N ARG A 82 16.92 -1.05 7.58
CA ARG A 82 16.80 -0.44 6.26
C ARG A 82 17.76 -1.08 5.25
N PRO A 83 17.29 -1.62 4.13
CA PRO A 83 18.15 -2.19 3.11
C PRO A 83 18.96 -1.10 2.41
N ASN A 84 20.17 -1.46 1.95
CA ASN A 84 20.99 -0.59 1.12
C ASN A 84 20.51 -0.64 -0.34
N ILE A 85 19.30 -0.16 -0.56
CA ILE A 85 18.67 0.00 -1.86
C ILE A 85 18.49 1.49 -2.09
N GLU A 86 19.02 2.01 -3.18
CA GLU A 86 18.73 3.39 -3.55
C GLU A 86 17.27 3.48 -4.01
N PRO A 87 16.46 4.35 -3.39
CA PRO A 87 15.11 4.55 -3.86
C PRO A 87 15.17 5.11 -5.29
N ASN A 88 14.43 4.50 -6.17
CA ASN A 88 14.17 5.10 -7.45
C ASN A 88 13.24 6.30 -7.19
N ASN A 89 13.82 7.51 -7.14
CA ASN A 89 13.10 8.75 -6.79
C ASN A 89 12.03 9.16 -7.84
N ASN A 90 11.48 8.19 -8.54
CA ASN A 90 10.55 8.36 -9.64
C ASN A 90 9.09 8.01 -9.28
N LEU A 91 8.71 8.12 -8.00
CA LEU A 91 7.29 8.06 -7.69
C LEU A 91 6.58 9.24 -8.36
N PRO A 92 5.51 9.00 -9.12
CA PRO A 92 4.72 10.07 -9.70
C PRO A 92 4.19 11.02 -8.61
N ASP A 93 4.15 12.32 -8.87
CA ASP A 93 3.72 13.35 -7.90
C ASP A 93 2.38 13.00 -7.23
N GLY A 94 1.42 12.49 -7.99
CA GLY A 94 0.13 12.07 -7.45
C GLY A 94 0.21 10.87 -6.50
N VAL A 95 1.22 10.01 -6.63
CA VAL A 95 1.45 8.89 -5.71
C VAL A 95 2.02 9.40 -4.40
N GLU A 96 2.95 10.34 -4.43
CA GLU A 96 3.49 10.95 -3.23
C GLU A 96 2.41 11.68 -2.42
N ASP A 97 1.51 12.41 -3.08
CA ASP A 97 0.36 13.06 -2.43
C ASP A 97 -0.56 12.03 -1.77
N PHE A 98 -0.81 10.92 -2.46
CA PHE A 98 -1.59 9.82 -1.90
C PHE A 98 -0.92 9.20 -0.66
N LEU A 99 0.36 8.89 -0.75
CA LEU A 99 1.14 8.34 0.37
C LEU A 99 1.22 9.31 1.55
N SER A 100 1.33 10.60 1.28
CA SER A 100 1.26 11.64 2.32
C SER A 100 -0.10 11.64 3.03
N GLY A 101 -1.18 11.42 2.30
CA GLY A 101 -2.52 11.25 2.87
C GLY A 101 -2.61 10.03 3.79
N ILE A 102 -2.05 8.89 3.37
CA ILE A 102 -1.98 7.68 4.21
C ILE A 102 -1.14 7.94 5.47
N TRP A 103 0.02 8.57 5.32
CA TRP A 103 0.89 8.90 6.46
C TRP A 103 0.22 9.86 7.44
N ASN A 104 -0.43 10.90 6.95
CA ASN A 104 -1.14 11.86 7.80
C ASN A 104 -2.28 11.22 8.59
N ARG A 105 -2.91 10.19 8.02
CA ARG A 105 -4.01 9.47 8.68
C ARG A 105 -3.51 8.43 9.67
N PHE A 106 -2.47 7.67 9.33
CA PHE A 106 -2.06 6.47 10.06
C PHE A 106 -0.64 6.53 10.65
N GLY A 107 0.18 7.46 10.22
CA GLY A 107 1.60 7.52 10.59
C GLY A 107 1.85 7.68 12.08
N ARG A 108 0.92 8.30 12.82
CA ARG A 108 1.01 8.46 14.27
C ARG A 108 0.42 7.30 15.08
N ASP A 109 -0.29 6.41 14.42
CA ASP A 109 -0.88 5.26 15.09
C ASP A 109 0.20 4.26 15.51
N THR A 110 -0.04 3.58 16.61
CA THR A 110 0.88 2.53 17.07
C THR A 110 0.80 1.30 16.15
N THR A 111 1.85 0.49 16.17
CA THR A 111 1.87 -0.79 15.45
C THR A 111 0.69 -1.68 15.85
N ASP A 112 0.35 -1.73 17.14
CA ASP A 112 -0.78 -2.53 17.63
C ASP A 112 -2.12 -2.02 17.13
N SER A 113 -2.31 -0.69 17.11
CA SER A 113 -3.53 -0.07 16.58
C SER A 113 -3.70 -0.38 15.10
N LEU A 114 -2.65 -0.23 14.31
CA LEU A 114 -2.68 -0.56 12.88
C LEU A 114 -2.86 -2.05 12.63
N SER A 115 -2.26 -2.91 13.45
CA SER A 115 -2.44 -4.36 13.34
C SER A 115 -3.90 -4.75 13.59
N LYS A 116 -4.55 -4.19 14.61
CA LYS A 116 -5.99 -4.41 14.86
C LYS A 116 -6.83 -3.96 13.68
N LEU A 117 -6.58 -2.78 13.15
CA LEU A 117 -7.30 -2.24 11.99
C LEU A 117 -7.17 -3.17 10.78
N CYS A 118 -5.97 -3.67 10.48
CA CYS A 118 -5.76 -4.61 9.38
C CYS A 118 -6.42 -5.97 9.63
N GLN A 119 -6.40 -6.46 10.87
CA GLN A 119 -7.03 -7.72 11.27
C GLN A 119 -8.56 -7.68 11.20
N GLU A 120 -9.17 -6.53 11.31
CA GLU A 120 -10.62 -6.34 11.12
C GLU A 120 -11.04 -6.46 9.66
N SER A 121 -10.12 -6.30 8.73
CA SER A 121 -10.36 -6.47 7.29
C SER A 121 -10.88 -7.88 6.99
N LEU A 122 -12.02 -7.97 6.31
CA LEU A 122 -12.61 -9.25 5.93
C LEU A 122 -11.67 -10.08 5.05
N ALA A 123 -10.95 -9.43 4.14
CA ALA A 123 -9.96 -10.06 3.27
C ALA A 123 -8.86 -10.77 4.07
N PHE A 124 -8.34 -10.10 5.08
CA PHE A 124 -7.33 -10.67 5.98
C PHE A 124 -7.89 -11.88 6.75
N ARG A 125 -9.06 -11.73 7.36
CA ARG A 125 -9.69 -12.81 8.14
C ARG A 125 -9.97 -14.04 7.30
N GLN A 126 -10.50 -13.86 6.10
CA GLN A 126 -10.78 -14.97 5.17
C GLN A 126 -9.50 -15.70 4.75
N ALA A 127 -8.42 -14.97 4.49
CA ALA A 127 -7.13 -15.58 4.17
C ALA A 127 -6.54 -16.35 5.37
N LEU A 128 -6.60 -15.76 6.57
CA LEU A 128 -6.08 -16.39 7.78
C LEU A 128 -6.82 -17.69 8.14
N ILE A 129 -8.14 -17.74 7.93
CA ILE A 129 -8.95 -18.96 8.14
C ILE A 129 -8.50 -20.11 7.23
N LYS A 130 -8.07 -19.79 6.01
CA LYS A 130 -7.51 -20.79 5.08
C LYS A 130 -6.15 -21.32 5.53
N GLY A 131 -5.44 -20.57 6.34
CA GLY A 131 -4.14 -20.90 6.91
C GLY A 131 -3.22 -19.70 6.96
N THR A 132 -2.25 -19.73 7.87
CA THR A 132 -1.16 -18.76 7.91
C THR A 132 -0.39 -18.75 6.60
N ARG A 133 0.13 -17.59 6.21
CA ARG A 133 0.85 -17.35 4.95
C ARG A 133 0.00 -17.50 3.68
N THR A 134 -1.30 -17.59 3.82
CA THR A 134 -2.21 -17.56 2.66
C THR A 134 -2.20 -16.16 2.05
N GLU A 135 -2.13 -16.11 0.71
CA GLU A 135 -2.21 -14.85 -0.03
C GLU A 135 -3.57 -14.16 0.20
N ILE A 136 -3.51 -12.86 0.39
CA ILE A 136 -4.68 -11.99 0.44
C ILE A 136 -4.86 -11.37 -0.95
N PRO A 137 -5.80 -11.85 -1.79
CA PRO A 137 -5.96 -11.36 -3.15
C PRO A 137 -6.35 -9.87 -3.19
N LEU A 138 -5.83 -9.12 -4.16
CA LEU A 138 -6.16 -7.69 -4.33
C LEU A 138 -7.67 -7.46 -4.44
N LYS A 139 -8.38 -8.33 -5.16
CA LYS A 139 -9.84 -8.25 -5.28
C LYS A 139 -10.54 -8.32 -3.93
N SER A 140 -10.08 -9.21 -3.04
CA SER A 140 -10.61 -9.34 -1.69
C SER A 140 -10.29 -8.10 -0.84
N ILE A 141 -9.08 -7.55 -0.97
CA ILE A 141 -8.68 -6.31 -0.31
C ILE A 141 -9.60 -5.17 -0.77
N LEU A 142 -9.77 -4.99 -2.08
CA LEU A 142 -10.66 -3.97 -2.65
C LEU A 142 -12.07 -4.06 -2.08
N LEU A 143 -12.68 -5.24 -2.11
CA LEU A 143 -14.04 -5.45 -1.61
C LEU A 143 -14.14 -5.17 -0.10
N SER A 144 -13.16 -5.57 0.66
CA SER A 144 -13.08 -5.35 2.09
C SER A 144 -13.00 -3.87 2.45
N PHE A 145 -12.19 -3.11 1.73
CA PHE A 145 -12.01 -1.67 1.96
C PHE A 145 -13.18 -0.85 1.41
N ALA A 146 -13.81 -1.27 0.31
CA ALA A 146 -14.99 -0.61 -0.26
C ALA A 146 -16.22 -0.71 0.63
N GLY A 147 -16.36 -1.80 1.40
CA GLY A 147 -17.47 -2.03 2.33
C GLY A 147 -17.28 -1.39 3.71
N ALA A 148 -16.14 -0.77 3.99
CA ALA A 148 -15.90 -0.08 5.24
C ALA A 148 -16.63 1.27 5.23
N ASP A 149 -17.68 1.40 6.04
CA ASP A 149 -18.43 2.67 6.25
C ASP A 149 -17.54 3.80 6.81
N ASP A 150 -16.37 3.44 7.28
CA ASP A 150 -15.33 4.30 7.83
C ASP A 150 -14.09 4.35 6.95
N ILE A 151 -14.26 4.55 5.64
CA ILE A 151 -13.13 5.04 4.85
C ILE A 151 -12.98 6.53 5.17
N PRO A 152 -12.14 6.91 6.17
CA PRO A 152 -11.93 8.31 6.42
C PRO A 152 -11.19 8.83 5.22
N ALA A 153 -11.95 9.43 4.34
CA ALA A 153 -11.36 10.39 3.46
C ALA A 153 -10.52 9.92 2.29
N THR A 154 -10.92 8.86 1.56
CA THR A 154 -10.68 8.90 0.11
C THR A 154 -11.27 10.19 -0.50
N ALA A 155 -12.29 10.77 0.13
CA ALA A 155 -12.82 12.10 -0.21
C ALA A 155 -11.84 13.25 0.10
N ARG A 156 -10.85 13.06 0.98
CA ARG A 156 -9.81 14.07 1.28
C ARG A 156 -8.50 13.81 0.54
N ILE A 157 -8.26 12.60 0.05
CA ILE A 157 -7.16 12.33 -0.86
C ILE A 157 -7.63 12.79 -2.24
N LYS A 158 -7.21 13.98 -2.65
CA LYS A 158 -7.50 14.49 -3.98
C LYS A 158 -7.02 13.45 -4.98
N LYS A 159 -7.96 12.90 -5.77
CA LYS A 159 -7.59 12.01 -6.88
C LYS A 159 -6.64 12.77 -7.79
N PRO A 160 -5.41 12.30 -8.02
CA PRO A 160 -4.56 12.93 -9.02
C PRO A 160 -5.29 12.85 -10.36
N LYS A 161 -5.37 13.95 -11.06
CA LYS A 161 -5.88 13.95 -12.44
C LYS A 161 -4.84 13.24 -13.31
N MET A 162 -5.10 11.98 -13.60
CA MET A 162 -4.29 11.19 -14.51
C MET A 162 -4.79 11.43 -15.94
N MET A 163 -4.00 12.07 -16.77
CA MET A 163 -4.25 12.14 -18.22
C MET A 163 -3.35 11.11 -18.93
N ARG A 164 -3.89 10.42 -19.90
CA ARG A 164 -3.08 9.59 -20.79
C ARG A 164 -2.37 10.47 -21.77
N SER A 165 -1.04 10.39 -21.84
CA SER A 165 -0.29 10.97 -22.93
C SER A 165 -0.64 10.29 -24.25
N GLN A 166 -0.38 10.93 -25.37
CA GLN A 166 -0.58 10.33 -26.71
C GLN A 166 0.23 9.03 -26.89
N THR A 167 1.25 8.80 -26.08
CA THR A 167 2.07 7.58 -26.07
C THR A 167 1.53 6.49 -25.11
N GLY A 168 0.35 6.68 -24.53
CA GLY A 168 -0.29 5.70 -23.65
C GLY A 168 0.26 5.63 -22.21
N ARG A 169 1.21 6.49 -21.86
CA ARG A 169 1.72 6.63 -20.48
C ARG A 169 0.80 7.50 -19.65
N SER A 170 0.54 7.08 -18.42
CA SER A 170 -0.20 7.90 -17.46
C SER A 170 0.69 9.05 -16.99
N VAL A 171 0.21 10.28 -17.12
CA VAL A 171 0.92 11.48 -16.68
C VAL A 171 0.06 12.20 -15.65
N ALA A 172 0.64 12.52 -14.49
CA ALA A 172 -0.03 13.37 -13.53
C ALA A 172 -0.10 14.81 -14.02
N VAL A 173 -1.28 15.41 -13.98
CA VAL A 173 -1.47 16.83 -14.33
C VAL A 173 -1.58 17.62 -13.03
N LYS A 174 -0.74 18.64 -12.90
CA LYS A 174 -0.81 19.61 -11.80
C LYS A 174 -2.10 20.42 -11.82
#